data_e1c6946a29a4bf56b544cfe58dca5286
#
_entry.id   e1c6946a29a4bf56b544cfe58dca5286
#
_cell.length_a   1.000
_cell.length_b   1.000
_cell.length_c   1.000
_cell.angle_alpha   90.00
_cell.angle_beta   90.00
_cell.angle_gamma   90.00
#
_symmetry.space_group_name_H-M   'P 1'
#
loop_
_entity.id
_entity.type
_entity.pdbx_description
1 polymer ?
#
loop_
_entity_poly.entity_id
_entity_poly.type
_entity_poly.pdbx_seq_one_letter_code
_entity_poly.pdbx_strand_id
1 'polypeptide(L)'
;LEHAWSRALNAEGGVKTPDILPGKNGSTIQSATSEALGQKRYLAMFEFVEGSEPDQQDDLTGGFEELGEIAAKTHVHSIDWDRPEPFERLVWDLDTVFGQDATWGHWRDGPNIGTQTRQVLEQVETTVIERLTQYGRKPDRFGLIHADMRLANLLITDGETRLIDFDDCGLGW
;
A
#
# COMPACT_ATOMS: atom_id res chain seq x y z
N LEU A 1 -7.14 10.65 2.92
CA LEU A 1 -6.02 10.93 1.99
C LEU A 1 -5.82 9.78 1.03
N GLU A 2 -5.80 8.51 1.49
CA GLU A 2 -5.80 7.31 0.63
C GLU A 2 -6.93 7.36 -0.41
N HIS A 3 -8.15 7.73 0.01
CA HIS A 3 -9.30 7.90 -0.88
C HIS A 3 -9.08 8.96 -1.96
N ALA A 4 -8.35 10.03 -1.67
CA ALA A 4 -8.05 11.05 -2.66
C ALA A 4 -7.11 10.50 -3.74
N TRP A 5 -6.09 9.75 -3.33
CA TRP A 5 -5.15 9.16 -4.26
C TRP A 5 -5.77 8.03 -5.09
N SER A 6 -6.50 7.12 -4.47
CA SER A 6 -7.23 6.06 -5.16
C SER A 6 -8.16 6.62 -6.26
N ARG A 7 -8.92 7.69 -5.95
CA ARG A 7 -9.76 8.39 -6.94
C ARG A 7 -8.95 9.02 -8.07
N ALA A 8 -7.84 9.68 -7.75
CA ALA A 8 -6.99 10.31 -8.75
C ALA A 8 -6.37 9.25 -9.68
N LEU A 9 -5.89 8.14 -9.15
CA LEU A 9 -5.40 7.01 -9.93
C LEU A 9 -6.47 6.47 -10.89
N ASN A 10 -7.70 6.29 -10.42
CA ASN A 10 -8.80 5.81 -11.24
C ASN A 10 -9.20 6.83 -12.33
N ALA A 11 -9.16 8.12 -12.03
CA ALA A 11 -9.57 9.18 -12.95
C ALA A 11 -8.51 9.52 -14.02
N GLU A 12 -7.24 9.57 -13.65
CA GLU A 12 -6.16 10.11 -14.48
C GLU A 12 -4.87 9.26 -14.48
N GLY A 13 -4.67 8.42 -13.46
CA GLY A 13 -3.46 7.59 -13.32
C GLY A 13 -3.46 6.30 -14.16
N GLY A 14 -4.57 5.96 -14.80
CA GLY A 14 -4.70 4.73 -15.60
C GLY A 14 -4.65 3.45 -14.76
N VAL A 15 -4.94 3.55 -13.47
CA VAL A 15 -5.06 2.42 -12.52
C VAL A 15 -6.48 2.34 -12.02
N LYS A 16 -7.15 1.24 -12.29
CA LYS A 16 -8.52 1.02 -11.81
C LYS A 16 -8.53 0.71 -10.31
N THR A 17 -9.43 1.36 -9.61
CA THR A 17 -9.69 1.16 -8.17
C THR A 17 -11.20 1.13 -7.93
N PRO A 18 -11.70 0.48 -6.86
CA PRO A 18 -13.10 0.53 -6.50
C PRO A 18 -13.54 1.96 -6.17
N ASP A 19 -14.77 2.31 -6.53
CA ASP A 19 -15.36 3.58 -6.16
C ASP A 19 -15.68 3.65 -4.66
N ILE A 20 -15.43 4.82 -4.08
CA ILE A 20 -15.69 5.06 -2.66
C ILE A 20 -17.07 5.67 -2.51
N LEU A 21 -17.95 4.98 -1.79
CA LEU A 21 -19.33 5.37 -1.59
C LEU A 21 -19.45 6.40 -0.46
N PRO A 22 -20.04 7.58 -0.72
CA PRO A 22 -20.26 8.55 0.33
C PRO A 22 -21.42 8.14 1.24
N GLY A 23 -21.31 8.46 2.51
CA GLY A 23 -22.44 8.37 3.44
C GLY A 23 -23.52 9.43 3.16
N LYS A 24 -24.62 9.36 3.90
CA LYS A 24 -25.77 10.29 3.74
C LYS A 24 -25.42 11.78 3.93
N ASN A 25 -24.33 12.06 4.64
CA ASN A 25 -23.79 13.41 4.85
C ASN A 25 -22.78 13.86 3.78
N GLY A 26 -22.58 13.04 2.73
CA GLY A 26 -21.60 13.30 1.67
C GLY A 26 -20.15 12.96 2.01
N SER A 27 -19.84 12.60 3.27
CA SER A 27 -18.49 12.21 3.66
C SER A 27 -18.22 10.76 3.29
N THR A 28 -17.01 10.47 2.80
CA THR A 28 -16.55 9.12 2.50
C THR A 28 -16.04 8.37 3.73
N ILE A 29 -15.72 9.10 4.81
CA ILE A 29 -15.37 8.52 6.09
C ILE A 29 -16.51 8.78 7.07
N GLN A 30 -17.07 7.72 7.58
CA GLN A 30 -18.07 7.73 8.62
C GLN A 30 -17.44 7.33 9.96
N SER A 31 -18.12 7.62 11.05
CA SER A 31 -17.67 7.12 12.36
C SER A 31 -18.85 6.64 13.19
N ALA A 32 -18.61 5.60 13.95
CA ALA A 32 -19.56 5.06 14.92
C ALA A 32 -18.83 4.73 16.22
N THR A 33 -19.53 4.86 17.35
CA THR A 33 -19.02 4.39 18.64
C THR A 33 -19.56 2.99 18.87
N SER A 34 -18.66 2.04 19.10
CA SER A 34 -19.04 0.70 19.48
C SER A 34 -19.19 0.64 21.00
N GLU A 35 -20.40 0.43 21.49
CA GLU A 35 -20.67 0.28 22.93
C GLU A 35 -19.90 -0.91 23.52
N ALA A 36 -19.79 -2.01 22.77
CA ALA A 36 -19.08 -3.22 23.20
C ALA A 36 -17.55 -3.02 23.34
N LEU A 37 -16.96 -2.10 22.57
CA LEU A 37 -15.54 -1.84 22.58
C LEU A 37 -15.17 -0.54 23.31
N GLY A 38 -16.17 0.29 23.67
CA GLY A 38 -15.94 1.60 24.27
C GLY A 38 -15.11 2.56 23.39
N GLN A 39 -15.06 2.30 22.09
CA GLN A 39 -14.17 3.02 21.16
C GLN A 39 -14.92 3.56 19.96
N LYS A 40 -14.50 4.74 19.50
CA LYS A 40 -14.90 5.29 18.21
C LYS A 40 -14.18 4.53 17.09
N ARG A 41 -14.94 4.12 16.08
CA ARG A 41 -14.44 3.47 14.87
C ARG A 41 -14.71 4.35 13.66
N TYR A 42 -13.79 4.31 12.71
CA TYR A 42 -13.94 4.94 11.42
C TYR A 42 -14.27 3.87 10.39
N LEU A 43 -15.15 4.20 9.45
CA LEU A 43 -15.65 3.29 8.43
C LEU A 43 -15.61 3.97 7.09
N ALA A 44 -15.17 3.26 6.09
CA ALA A 44 -15.31 3.60 4.68
C ALA A 44 -16.10 2.50 3.98
N MET A 45 -16.82 2.85 2.93
CA MET A 45 -17.57 1.90 2.11
C MET A 45 -17.12 2.06 0.67
N PHE A 46 -16.84 0.96 0.04
CA PHE A 46 -16.48 0.87 -1.37
C PHE A 46 -17.57 0.14 -2.14
N GLU A 47 -17.65 0.38 -3.44
CA GLU A 47 -18.43 -0.49 -4.30
C GLU A 47 -17.90 -1.93 -4.18
N PHE A 48 -18.81 -2.88 -4.24
CA PHE A 48 -18.40 -4.27 -4.34
C PHE A 48 -17.97 -4.55 -5.78
N VAL A 49 -16.73 -5.00 -5.93
CA VAL A 49 -16.15 -5.41 -7.21
C VAL A 49 -16.12 -6.93 -7.25
N GLU A 50 -16.82 -7.50 -8.22
CA GLU A 50 -16.66 -8.91 -8.56
C GLU A 50 -15.27 -9.13 -9.16
N GLY A 51 -14.64 -10.23 -8.80
CA GLY A 51 -13.31 -10.58 -9.28
C GLY A 51 -12.65 -11.63 -8.43
N SER A 52 -11.56 -12.16 -8.92
CA SER A 52 -10.72 -13.11 -8.19
C SER A 52 -9.27 -12.60 -8.17
N GLU A 53 -8.55 -12.97 -7.12
CA GLU A 53 -7.09 -12.89 -7.10
C GLU A 53 -6.50 -13.79 -8.20
N PRO A 54 -5.31 -13.48 -8.73
CA PRO A 54 -4.57 -14.41 -9.58
C PRO A 54 -4.40 -15.77 -8.88
N ASP A 55 -4.79 -16.86 -9.55
CA ASP A 55 -4.72 -18.20 -8.95
C ASP A 55 -3.24 -18.59 -8.76
N GLN A 56 -2.89 -18.96 -7.53
CA GLN A 56 -1.52 -19.41 -7.19
C GLN A 56 -1.12 -20.73 -7.86
N GLN A 57 -2.05 -21.45 -8.49
CA GLN A 57 -1.78 -22.69 -9.24
C GLN A 57 -1.47 -22.42 -10.71
N ASP A 58 -1.72 -21.20 -11.21
CA ASP A 58 -1.43 -20.79 -12.57
C ASP A 58 0.03 -20.31 -12.74
N ASP A 59 0.42 -20.07 -13.99
CA ASP A 59 1.65 -19.34 -14.29
C ASP A 59 1.48 -17.87 -13.85
N LEU A 60 2.08 -17.53 -12.70
CA LEU A 60 2.00 -16.19 -12.13
C LEU A 60 2.81 -15.12 -12.89
N THR A 61 3.55 -15.49 -13.94
CA THR A 61 4.40 -14.54 -14.68
C THR A 61 3.58 -13.34 -15.18
N GLY A 62 2.43 -13.60 -15.83
CA GLY A 62 1.54 -12.54 -16.30
C GLY A 62 0.98 -11.69 -15.18
N GLY A 63 0.61 -12.29 -14.05
CA GLY A 63 0.13 -11.56 -12.87
C GLY A 63 1.18 -10.62 -12.27
N PHE A 64 2.44 -11.02 -12.22
CA PHE A 64 3.53 -10.17 -11.76
C PHE A 64 3.95 -9.11 -12.78
N GLU A 65 3.84 -9.37 -14.08
CA GLU A 65 4.03 -8.35 -15.12
C GLU A 65 2.99 -7.24 -14.97
N GLU A 66 1.72 -7.61 -14.82
CA GLU A 66 0.62 -6.66 -14.62
C GLU A 66 0.77 -5.88 -13.31
N LEU A 67 1.12 -6.55 -12.21
CA LEU A 67 1.40 -5.90 -10.94
C LEU A 67 2.53 -4.87 -11.07
N GLY A 68 3.59 -5.22 -11.81
CA GLY A 68 4.71 -4.32 -12.11
C GLY A 68 4.28 -3.11 -12.94
N GLU A 69 3.42 -3.30 -13.93
CA GLU A 69 2.87 -2.20 -14.73
C GLU A 69 2.01 -1.26 -13.88
N ILE A 70 1.13 -1.81 -13.06
CA ILE A 70 0.30 -1.04 -12.12
C ILE A 70 1.17 -0.26 -11.14
N ALA A 71 2.20 -0.89 -10.57
CA ALA A 71 3.15 -0.23 -9.68
C ALA A 71 3.85 0.94 -10.37
N ALA A 72 4.32 0.75 -11.60
CA ALA A 72 4.95 1.81 -12.37
C ALA A 72 3.98 2.99 -12.63
N LYS A 73 2.74 2.71 -13.01
CA LYS A 73 1.71 3.74 -13.21
C LYS A 73 1.42 4.53 -11.93
N THR A 74 1.29 3.85 -10.78
CA THR A 74 1.08 4.53 -9.48
C THR A 74 2.25 5.43 -9.13
N HIS A 75 3.49 4.99 -9.35
CA HIS A 75 4.69 5.77 -9.06
C HIS A 75 4.82 6.99 -9.97
N VAL A 76 4.63 6.81 -11.30
CA VAL A 76 4.66 7.93 -12.26
C VAL A 76 3.60 8.96 -11.92
N HIS A 77 2.36 8.53 -11.66
CA HIS A 77 1.29 9.43 -11.25
C HIS A 77 1.65 10.21 -9.97
N SER A 78 2.25 9.56 -8.99
CA SER A 78 2.55 10.17 -7.69
C SER A 78 3.60 11.29 -7.74
N ILE A 79 4.44 11.34 -8.80
CA ILE A 79 5.48 12.37 -8.97
C ILE A 79 4.86 13.75 -9.18
N ASP A 80 3.85 13.83 -10.06
CA ASP A 80 3.25 15.09 -10.49
C ASP A 80 1.86 15.34 -9.88
N TRP A 81 1.35 14.39 -9.11
CA TRP A 81 0.03 14.52 -8.50
C TRP A 81 -0.01 15.63 -7.44
N ASP A 82 -0.89 16.59 -7.65
CA ASP A 82 -1.13 17.68 -6.70
C ASP A 82 -1.90 17.16 -5.48
N ARG A 83 -1.16 16.93 -4.41
CA ARG A 83 -1.67 16.30 -3.19
C ARG A 83 -2.55 17.28 -2.41
N PRO A 84 -3.72 16.82 -1.90
CA PRO A 84 -4.55 17.69 -1.06
C PRO A 84 -3.83 18.04 0.25
N GLU A 85 -3.89 19.27 0.67
CA GLU A 85 -3.32 19.73 1.93
C GLU A 85 -4.37 19.77 3.06
N PRO A 86 -4.04 19.38 4.29
CA PRO A 86 -2.80 18.69 4.70
C PRO A 86 -2.75 17.22 4.22
N PHE A 87 -1.57 16.75 3.80
CA PHE A 87 -1.36 15.37 3.40
C PHE A 87 -0.51 14.62 4.46
N GLU A 88 -1.16 13.88 5.33
CA GLU A 88 -0.55 13.11 6.41
C GLU A 88 -0.76 11.62 6.14
N ARG A 89 0.31 10.91 5.83
CA ARG A 89 0.33 9.46 5.60
C ARG A 89 1.53 8.82 6.28
N LEU A 90 1.51 7.49 6.32
CA LEU A 90 2.63 6.69 6.78
C LEU A 90 3.92 7.07 6.03
N VAL A 91 5.03 6.89 6.68
CA VAL A 91 6.36 7.02 6.06
C VAL A 91 7.04 5.67 6.19
N TRP A 92 7.48 5.14 5.07
CA TRP A 92 8.18 3.86 4.95
C TRP A 92 9.64 4.14 4.65
N ASP A 93 10.39 4.48 5.68
CA ASP A 93 11.83 4.70 5.59
C ASP A 93 12.61 3.75 6.51
N LEU A 94 13.92 3.92 6.59
CA LEU A 94 14.78 3.03 7.36
C LEU A 94 14.44 3.04 8.85
N ASP A 95 14.05 4.20 9.39
CA ASP A 95 13.70 4.32 10.81
C ASP A 95 12.36 3.67 11.12
N THR A 96 11.37 3.86 10.26
CA THR A 96 10.02 3.31 10.46
C THR A 96 9.91 1.83 10.12
N VAL A 97 10.85 1.29 9.33
CA VAL A 97 10.89 -0.14 8.97
C VAL A 97 11.85 -0.93 9.88
N PHE A 98 13.05 -0.40 10.16
CA PHE A 98 14.10 -1.10 10.91
C PHE A 98 14.49 -0.43 12.22
N GLY A 99 14.01 0.79 12.47
CA GLY A 99 14.34 1.55 13.67
C GLY A 99 13.76 0.97 14.97
N GLN A 100 14.09 1.58 16.08
CA GLN A 100 13.67 1.11 17.39
C GLN A 100 12.14 1.10 17.57
N ASP A 101 11.45 2.07 16.98
CA ASP A 101 10.00 2.21 17.02
C ASP A 101 9.39 1.90 15.64
N ALA A 102 9.83 0.80 15.02
CA ALA A 102 9.34 0.38 13.70
C ALA A 102 7.81 0.25 13.69
N THR A 103 7.17 0.76 12.64
CA THR A 103 5.70 0.87 12.52
C THR A 103 4.98 -0.45 12.77
N TRP A 104 5.50 -1.55 12.25
CA TRP A 104 4.95 -2.90 12.43
C TRP A 104 5.72 -3.74 13.48
N GLY A 105 6.57 -3.09 14.29
CA GLY A 105 7.43 -3.75 15.25
C GLY A 105 8.70 -4.34 14.63
N HIS A 106 9.55 -4.91 15.47
CA HIS A 106 10.80 -5.50 15.02
C HIS A 106 10.58 -6.88 14.41
N TRP A 107 11.12 -7.13 13.22
CA TRP A 107 11.10 -8.45 12.61
C TRP A 107 11.77 -9.52 13.49
N ARG A 108 12.73 -9.12 14.36
CA ARG A 108 13.41 -10.01 15.31
C ARG A 108 12.48 -10.63 16.35
N ASP A 109 11.35 -9.97 16.61
CA ASP A 109 10.31 -10.40 17.56
C ASP A 109 9.22 -11.24 16.86
N GLY A 110 9.36 -11.44 15.55
CA GLY A 110 8.43 -12.25 14.77
C GLY A 110 8.39 -13.72 15.22
N PRO A 111 7.27 -14.39 15.11
CA PRO A 111 7.15 -15.80 15.48
C PRO A 111 8.01 -16.69 14.57
N ASN A 112 8.54 -17.78 15.12
CA ASN A 112 9.29 -18.82 14.40
C ASN A 112 10.62 -18.35 13.76
N ILE A 113 11.21 -17.25 14.23
CA ILE A 113 12.53 -16.80 13.79
C ILE A 113 13.62 -17.56 14.51
N GLY A 114 14.08 -18.67 13.92
CA GLY A 114 15.23 -19.44 14.39
C GLY A 114 16.58 -18.81 14.02
N THR A 115 17.66 -19.38 14.50
CA THR A 115 19.02 -18.83 14.31
C THR A 115 19.39 -18.64 12.84
N GLN A 116 19.12 -19.61 11.98
CA GLN A 116 19.44 -19.51 10.56
C GLN A 116 18.63 -18.41 9.85
N THR A 117 17.30 -18.35 10.12
CA THR A 117 16.43 -17.32 9.58
C THR A 117 16.91 -15.94 10.03
N ARG A 118 17.27 -15.78 11.30
CA ARG A 118 17.80 -14.53 11.86
C ARG A 118 19.06 -14.07 11.11
N GLN A 119 20.01 -14.96 10.87
CA GLN A 119 21.24 -14.62 10.15
C GLN A 119 20.96 -14.12 8.72
N VAL A 120 20.03 -14.76 8.01
CA VAL A 120 19.63 -14.32 6.67
C VAL A 120 18.96 -12.94 6.71
N LEU A 121 18.02 -12.74 7.63
CA LEU A 121 17.32 -11.46 7.76
C LEU A 121 18.24 -10.31 8.18
N GLU A 122 19.24 -10.56 9.03
CA GLU A 122 20.28 -9.56 9.37
C GLU A 122 21.13 -9.16 8.16
N GLN A 123 21.46 -10.11 7.29
CA GLN A 123 22.16 -9.79 6.04
C GLN A 123 21.28 -8.98 5.09
N VAL A 124 19.99 -9.34 4.98
CA VAL A 124 19.02 -8.59 4.17
C VAL A 124 18.88 -7.16 4.69
N GLU A 125 18.65 -6.97 6.00
CA GLU A 125 18.55 -5.65 6.63
C GLU A 125 19.78 -4.78 6.33
N THR A 126 20.98 -5.32 6.59
CA THR A 126 22.24 -4.62 6.31
C THR A 126 22.33 -4.19 4.85
N THR A 127 22.06 -5.13 3.92
CA THR A 127 22.12 -4.86 2.48
C THR A 127 21.12 -3.81 2.04
N VAL A 128 19.89 -3.86 2.57
CA VAL A 128 18.83 -2.89 2.25
C VAL A 128 19.23 -1.50 2.75
N ILE A 129 19.69 -1.39 4.00
CA ILE A 129 20.13 -0.11 4.57
C ILE A 129 21.26 0.51 3.73
N GLU A 130 22.28 -0.27 3.39
CA GLU A 130 23.39 0.21 2.56
C GLU A 130 22.92 0.69 1.19
N ARG A 131 22.11 -0.12 0.50
CA ARG A 131 21.65 0.21 -0.86
C ARG A 131 20.71 1.41 -0.87
N LEU A 132 19.75 1.50 0.03
CA LEU A 132 18.82 2.62 0.08
C LEU A 132 19.51 3.92 0.53
N THR A 133 20.51 3.84 1.42
CA THR A 133 21.34 4.98 1.80
C THR A 133 22.11 5.53 0.57
N GLN A 134 22.68 4.66 -0.24
CA GLN A 134 23.37 5.05 -1.49
C GLN A 134 22.40 5.57 -2.56
N TYR A 135 21.23 4.94 -2.68
CA TYR A 135 20.21 5.33 -3.64
C TYR A 135 19.64 6.72 -3.34
N GLY A 136 19.49 7.03 -2.05
CA GLY A 136 19.06 8.34 -1.55
C GLY A 136 17.55 8.56 -1.63
N ARG A 137 17.12 9.76 -1.22
CA ARG A 137 15.70 10.17 -1.08
C ARG A 137 15.36 11.38 -1.96
N LYS A 138 15.85 11.39 -3.20
CA LYS A 138 15.47 12.45 -4.15
C LYS A 138 13.99 12.30 -4.54
N PRO A 139 13.33 13.38 -5.02
CA PRO A 139 11.91 13.33 -5.42
C PRO A 139 11.56 12.30 -6.49
N ASP A 140 12.55 11.92 -7.32
CA ASP A 140 12.40 10.86 -8.34
C ASP A 140 12.57 9.44 -7.82
N ARG A 141 12.80 9.26 -6.51
CA ARG A 141 13.12 7.97 -5.88
C ARG A 141 12.39 7.72 -4.57
N PHE A 142 11.78 8.75 -4.01
CA PHE A 142 11.05 8.69 -2.77
C PHE A 142 9.78 9.54 -2.90
N GLY A 143 8.63 8.89 -2.87
CA GLY A 143 7.35 9.52 -3.09
C GLY A 143 6.21 8.70 -2.50
N LEU A 144 5.00 8.97 -2.95
CA LEU A 144 3.83 8.23 -2.51
C LEU A 144 3.81 6.86 -3.19
N ILE A 145 3.72 5.81 -2.40
CA ILE A 145 3.68 4.42 -2.83
C ILE A 145 2.48 3.69 -2.19
N HIS A 146 2.05 2.59 -2.78
CA HIS A 146 0.99 1.75 -2.24
C HIS A 146 1.42 1.02 -0.96
N ALA A 147 2.66 0.59 -0.90
CA ALA A 147 3.34 -0.11 0.19
C ALA A 147 2.91 -1.56 0.45
N ASP A 148 1.81 -2.04 -0.12
CA ASP A 148 1.41 -3.46 -0.06
C ASP A 148 1.06 -4.02 -1.46
N MET A 149 2.00 -3.89 -2.42
CA MET A 149 1.84 -4.38 -3.79
C MET A 149 2.05 -5.89 -3.86
N ARG A 150 0.95 -6.63 -3.83
CA ARG A 150 0.91 -8.10 -3.93
C ARG A 150 -0.26 -8.56 -4.79
N LEU A 151 -0.17 -9.78 -5.31
CA LEU A 151 -1.20 -10.34 -6.19
C LEU A 151 -2.57 -10.44 -5.50
N ALA A 152 -2.61 -10.67 -4.18
CA ALA A 152 -3.86 -10.70 -3.41
C ALA A 152 -4.58 -9.33 -3.35
N ASN A 153 -3.91 -8.24 -3.71
CA ASN A 153 -4.49 -6.91 -3.80
C ASN A 153 -4.88 -6.53 -5.23
N LEU A 154 -4.93 -7.51 -6.13
CA LEU A 154 -5.49 -7.38 -7.47
C LEU A 154 -6.80 -8.17 -7.57
N LEU A 155 -7.83 -7.52 -8.11
CA LEU A 155 -9.09 -8.18 -8.47
C LEU A 155 -9.23 -8.18 -9.99
N ILE A 156 -9.29 -9.37 -10.58
CA ILE A 156 -9.40 -9.56 -12.03
C ILE A 156 -10.82 -9.99 -12.38
N THR A 157 -11.44 -9.24 -13.28
CA THR A 157 -12.76 -9.54 -13.84
C THR A 157 -12.80 -9.13 -15.32
N ASP A 158 -13.21 -10.03 -16.20
CA ASP A 158 -13.43 -9.78 -17.63
C ASP A 158 -12.25 -9.07 -18.34
N GLY A 159 -11.02 -9.36 -17.91
CA GLY A 159 -9.80 -8.76 -18.47
C GLY A 159 -9.52 -7.34 -17.96
N GLU A 160 -10.22 -6.88 -16.93
CA GLU A 160 -9.92 -5.65 -16.21
C GLU A 160 -9.38 -5.98 -14.83
N THR A 161 -8.27 -5.36 -14.45
CA THR A 161 -7.65 -5.52 -13.13
C THR A 161 -7.83 -4.25 -12.31
N ARG A 162 -8.28 -4.43 -11.08
CA ARG A 162 -8.42 -3.36 -10.08
C ARG A 162 -7.45 -3.56 -8.94
N LEU A 163 -6.79 -2.48 -8.56
CA LEU A 163 -5.93 -2.43 -7.38
C LEU A 163 -6.79 -2.03 -6.16
N ILE A 164 -6.65 -2.80 -5.07
CA ILE A 164 -7.36 -2.57 -3.81
C ILE A 164 -6.37 -2.42 -2.66
N ASP A 165 -6.89 -2.08 -1.48
CA ASP A 165 -6.17 -2.09 -0.20
C ASP A 165 -5.07 -1.01 -0.07
N PHE A 166 -5.49 0.25 -0.08
CA PHE A 166 -4.61 1.43 0.02
C PHE A 166 -4.30 1.87 1.45
N ASP A 167 -4.66 1.09 2.46
CA ASP A 167 -4.54 1.52 3.86
C ASP A 167 -3.09 1.72 4.31
N ASP A 168 -2.15 0.98 3.74
CA ASP A 168 -0.71 1.11 3.98
C ASP A 168 -0.03 2.18 3.12
N CYS A 169 -0.75 2.79 2.16
CA CYS A 169 -0.13 3.77 1.26
C CYS A 169 0.55 4.90 2.05
N GLY A 170 1.74 5.27 1.63
CA GLY A 170 2.57 6.22 2.35
C GLY A 170 3.77 6.69 1.54
N LEU A 171 4.61 7.50 2.15
CA LEU A 171 5.83 7.99 1.53
C LEU A 171 6.94 6.96 1.68
N GLY A 172 7.50 6.50 0.58
CA GLY A 172 8.55 5.48 0.57
C GLY A 172 9.39 5.51 -0.72
N TRP A 173 10.33 4.55 -0.82
CA TRP A 173 11.10 4.35 -2.04
C TRP A 173 10.29 3.62 -3.10
#